data_d24db745b61111f983830bf1e2480ff4
#
_entry.id   d24db745b61111f983830bf1e2480ff4
#
_cell.length_a   1.000
_cell.length_b   1.000
_cell.length_c   1.000
_cell.angle_alpha   90.00
_cell.angle_beta   90.00
_cell.angle_gamma   90.00
#
_symmetry.space_group_name_H-M   'P 1'
#
loop_
_entity.id
_entity.type
_entity.pdbx_description
1 polymer ?
#
loop_
_entity_poly.entity_id
_entity_poly.type
_entity_poly.pdbx_seq_one_letter_code
_entity_poly.pdbx_strand_id
1 'polypeptide(L)'
;RSPNRKTRSKKELEKEPSGISVIPGKYKIVASFGENSDTSEIEVVYDPRVDVSIEDLQKRSTFLKEVEEQTSKMNSATSRLNKIQDNIEVLLKLVDEMEVDSSLSEIKKRLKALNDSVVCLEKLVFGIEDVKGYFDQPETWQYSFRELYYGSYSNYGEPLQNQQIMLKEIKALTFNTTAKFNRFISDDWVGFEKYLIDNPIELTKRIETIENK
;
A
#
# COMPACT_ATOMS: atom_id res chain seq x y z
N ARG A 1 -7.08 6.03 3.51
CA ARG A 1 -5.78 5.97 4.22
C ARG A 1 -4.64 6.10 3.23
N SER A 2 -3.59 6.85 3.59
CA SER A 2 -2.33 6.83 2.83
C SER A 2 -1.75 5.40 2.78
N PRO A 3 -1.02 5.04 1.72
CA PRO A 3 -0.35 3.74 1.64
C PRO A 3 0.51 3.47 2.88
N ASN A 4 0.53 2.22 3.34
CA ASN A 4 1.30 1.85 4.51
C ASN A 4 2.79 1.80 4.16
N ARG A 5 3.57 2.59 4.89
CA ARG A 5 5.03 2.54 4.86
C ARG A 5 5.54 1.58 5.94
N LYS A 6 6.64 0.89 5.65
CA LYS A 6 7.25 -0.12 6.52
C LYS A 6 7.63 0.40 7.93
N THR A 7 7.85 1.70 8.07
CA THR A 7 8.26 2.37 9.31
C THR A 7 7.14 2.60 10.33
N ARG A 8 5.87 2.30 9.99
CA ARG A 8 4.75 2.47 10.92
C ARG A 8 4.68 1.30 11.90
N SER A 9 4.53 1.62 13.20
CA SER A 9 4.39 0.61 14.24
C SER A 9 3.17 -0.28 13.99
N LYS A 10 3.27 -1.57 14.34
CA LYS A 10 2.20 -2.56 14.20
C LYS A 10 0.88 -2.10 14.83
N LYS A 11 0.93 -1.31 15.94
CA LYS A 11 -0.24 -0.75 16.62
C LYS A 11 -1.02 0.31 15.80
N GLU A 12 -0.36 1.04 14.89
CA GLU A 12 -1.04 2.01 14.02
C GLU A 12 -1.74 1.35 12.83
N LEU A 13 -1.33 0.12 12.48
CA LEU A 13 -1.95 -0.69 11.43
C LEU A 13 -3.23 -1.39 11.89
N GLU A 14 -3.41 -1.59 13.20
CA GLU A 14 -4.55 -2.29 13.78
C GLU A 14 -5.81 -1.41 13.95
N LYS A 15 -5.70 -0.09 13.73
CA LYS A 15 -6.89 0.77 13.71
C LYS A 15 -7.66 0.56 12.42
N GLU A 16 -8.87 0.05 12.52
CA GLU A 16 -9.78 -0.04 11.39
C GLU A 16 -9.97 1.33 10.73
N PRO A 17 -9.92 1.40 9.39
CA PRO A 17 -10.16 2.65 8.68
C PRO A 17 -11.58 3.14 8.96
N SER A 18 -11.71 4.44 9.19
CA SER A 18 -13.02 5.08 9.16
C SER A 18 -13.62 4.88 7.77
N GLY A 19 -14.82 4.35 7.69
CA GLY A 19 -15.57 4.21 6.44
C GLY A 19 -16.03 5.56 5.89
N ILE A 20 -16.59 5.53 4.69
CA ILE A 20 -17.27 6.68 4.11
C ILE A 20 -18.57 6.93 4.90
N SER A 21 -18.88 8.21 5.14
CA SER A 21 -20.16 8.57 5.77
C SER A 21 -21.34 8.06 4.95
N VAL A 22 -22.29 7.44 5.63
CA VAL A 22 -23.53 6.96 5.00
C VAL A 22 -24.46 8.13 4.66
N ILE A 23 -25.22 8.03 3.59
CA ILE A 23 -26.24 9.00 3.23
C ILE A 23 -27.52 8.74 4.03
N PRO A 24 -28.43 9.73 4.19
CA PRO A 24 -29.73 9.50 4.83
C PRO A 24 -30.50 8.33 4.24
N GLY A 25 -31.08 7.49 5.10
CA GLY A 25 -31.79 6.28 4.69
C GLY A 25 -31.89 5.24 5.81
N LYS A 26 -32.52 4.11 5.52
CA LYS A 26 -32.67 2.98 6.45
C LYS A 26 -31.54 1.97 6.25
N TYR A 27 -30.92 1.57 7.33
CA TYR A 27 -29.78 0.66 7.33
C TYR A 27 -29.98 -0.48 8.33
N LYS A 28 -29.44 -1.64 7.99
CA LYS A 28 -29.33 -2.76 8.93
C LYS A 28 -27.93 -2.77 9.53
N ILE A 29 -27.86 -2.82 10.86
CA ILE A 29 -26.63 -3.10 11.61
C ILE A 29 -26.64 -4.56 11.98
N VAL A 30 -25.59 -5.29 11.61
CA VAL A 30 -25.36 -6.67 12.00
C VAL A 30 -24.17 -6.71 12.94
N ALA A 31 -24.40 -7.16 14.18
CA ALA A 31 -23.35 -7.43 15.15
C ALA A 31 -23.08 -8.93 15.19
N SER A 32 -21.83 -9.36 14.98
CA SER A 32 -21.43 -10.77 15.00
C SER A 32 -20.34 -11.00 16.04
N PHE A 33 -20.50 -12.03 16.84
CA PHE A 33 -19.50 -12.49 17.80
C PHE A 33 -19.46 -14.03 17.81
N GLY A 34 -18.37 -14.60 17.31
CA GLY A 34 -18.28 -16.04 17.08
C GLY A 34 -19.33 -16.51 16.07
N GLU A 35 -20.15 -17.50 16.46
CA GLU A 35 -21.25 -18.03 15.64
C GLU A 35 -22.58 -17.27 15.83
N ASN A 36 -22.63 -16.35 16.79
CA ASN A 36 -23.84 -15.59 17.08
C ASN A 36 -23.86 -14.29 16.30
N SER A 37 -25.03 -13.93 15.77
CA SER A 37 -25.25 -12.63 15.14
C SER A 37 -26.62 -12.09 15.53
N ASP A 38 -26.68 -10.77 15.70
CA ASP A 38 -27.93 -10.03 15.92
C ASP A 38 -28.04 -8.89 14.93
N THR A 39 -29.28 -8.53 14.59
CA THR A 39 -29.56 -7.51 13.56
C THR A 39 -30.53 -6.48 14.09
N SER A 40 -30.18 -5.20 13.93
CA SER A 40 -31.06 -4.07 14.24
C SER A 40 -31.20 -3.14 13.04
N GLU A 41 -32.31 -2.42 12.96
CA GLU A 41 -32.54 -1.40 11.95
C GLU A 41 -32.30 -0.02 12.56
N ILE A 42 -31.61 0.83 11.80
CA ILE A 42 -31.44 2.25 12.13
C ILE A 42 -31.86 3.13 10.97
N GLU A 43 -32.33 4.30 11.26
CA GLU A 43 -32.62 5.34 10.29
C GLU A 43 -31.60 6.48 10.46
N VAL A 44 -30.87 6.77 9.40
CA VAL A 44 -29.99 7.94 9.31
C VAL A 44 -30.82 9.09 8.76
N VAL A 45 -31.01 10.12 9.55
CA VAL A 45 -31.79 11.29 9.16
C VAL A 45 -30.87 12.41 8.70
N TYR A 46 -31.45 13.31 7.93
CA TYR A 46 -30.78 14.50 7.43
C TYR A 46 -30.58 15.53 8.56
N ASP A 47 -29.43 16.21 8.56
CA ASP A 47 -29.26 17.38 9.43
C ASP A 47 -29.97 18.59 8.80
N PRO A 48 -31.07 19.08 9.40
CA PRO A 48 -31.87 20.16 8.81
C PRO A 48 -31.12 21.51 8.70
N ARG A 49 -29.96 21.61 9.30
CA ARG A 49 -29.11 22.81 9.21
C ARG A 49 -28.24 22.85 7.97
N VAL A 50 -28.14 21.74 7.26
CA VAL A 50 -27.30 21.60 6.06
C VAL A 50 -28.22 21.57 4.83
N ASP A 51 -28.12 22.61 4.01
CA ASP A 51 -28.90 22.72 2.77
C ASP A 51 -28.18 22.03 1.63
N VAL A 52 -28.34 20.70 1.55
CA VAL A 52 -27.75 19.84 0.49
C VAL A 52 -28.79 18.84 0.02
N SER A 53 -28.93 18.66 -1.29
CA SER A 53 -29.86 17.69 -1.87
C SER A 53 -29.40 16.26 -1.66
N ILE A 54 -30.34 15.29 -1.67
CA ILE A 54 -30.01 13.86 -1.64
C ILE A 54 -29.20 13.47 -2.88
N GLU A 55 -29.46 14.09 -4.02
CA GLU A 55 -28.71 13.85 -5.26
C GLU A 55 -27.24 14.26 -5.10
N ASP A 56 -26.94 15.40 -4.50
CA ASP A 56 -25.57 15.85 -4.25
C ASP A 56 -24.83 14.94 -3.28
N LEU A 57 -25.54 14.45 -2.24
CA LEU A 57 -24.97 13.45 -1.33
C LEU A 57 -24.68 12.13 -2.02
N GLN A 58 -25.50 11.70 -2.98
CA GLN A 58 -25.23 10.50 -3.79
C GLN A 58 -24.00 10.69 -4.68
N LYS A 59 -23.91 11.84 -5.38
CA LYS A 59 -22.73 12.20 -6.18
C LYS A 59 -21.47 12.21 -5.34
N ARG A 60 -21.53 12.82 -4.15
CA ARG A 60 -20.43 12.86 -3.18
C ARG A 60 -20.06 11.45 -2.70
N SER A 61 -21.02 10.62 -2.33
CA SER A 61 -20.77 9.25 -1.89
C SER A 61 -20.06 8.43 -2.96
N THR A 62 -20.50 8.56 -4.22
CA THR A 62 -19.85 7.91 -5.37
C THR A 62 -18.41 8.38 -5.53
N PHE A 63 -18.19 9.68 -5.50
CA PHE A 63 -16.85 10.28 -5.59
C PHE A 63 -15.93 9.78 -4.47
N LEU A 64 -16.39 9.77 -3.22
CA LEU A 64 -15.59 9.30 -2.08
C LEU A 64 -15.26 7.80 -2.19
N LYS A 65 -16.16 6.98 -2.72
CA LYS A 65 -15.90 5.56 -3.01
C LYS A 65 -14.79 5.40 -4.05
N GLU A 66 -14.79 6.23 -5.10
CA GLU A 66 -13.73 6.22 -6.10
C GLU A 66 -12.37 6.65 -5.52
N VAL A 67 -12.36 7.64 -4.61
CA VAL A 67 -11.14 8.04 -3.86
C VAL A 67 -10.62 6.89 -2.99
N GLU A 68 -11.52 6.22 -2.27
CA GLU A 68 -11.18 5.06 -1.44
C GLU A 68 -10.64 3.89 -2.27
N GLU A 69 -11.20 3.65 -3.45
CA GLU A 69 -10.72 2.63 -4.38
C GLU A 69 -9.26 2.88 -4.79
N GLN A 70 -8.86 4.14 -5.06
CA GLN A 70 -7.48 4.45 -5.39
C GLN A 70 -6.54 4.18 -4.21
N THR A 71 -6.98 4.50 -2.99
CA THR A 71 -6.23 4.19 -1.78
C THR A 71 -6.04 2.69 -1.60
N SER A 72 -7.11 1.92 -1.78
CA SER A 72 -7.10 0.47 -1.65
C SER A 72 -6.14 -0.18 -2.66
N LYS A 73 -6.19 0.27 -3.93
CA LYS A 73 -5.26 -0.18 -4.99
C LYS A 73 -3.81 0.10 -4.63
N MET A 74 -3.51 1.33 -4.19
CA MET A 74 -2.13 1.70 -3.84
C MET A 74 -1.65 0.98 -2.59
N ASN A 75 -2.49 0.82 -1.56
CA ASN A 75 -2.16 0.03 -0.36
C ASN A 75 -1.86 -1.43 -0.70
N SER A 76 -2.64 -2.04 -1.59
CA SER A 76 -2.39 -3.40 -2.06
C SER A 76 -1.06 -3.51 -2.80
N ALA A 77 -0.74 -2.55 -3.66
CA ALA A 77 0.49 -2.53 -4.44
C ALA A 77 1.72 -2.32 -3.54
N THR A 78 1.70 -1.34 -2.64
CA THR A 78 2.80 -1.08 -1.70
C THR A 78 3.00 -2.22 -0.70
N SER A 79 1.92 -2.89 -0.26
CA SER A 79 2.03 -4.07 0.59
C SER A 79 2.78 -5.22 -0.07
N ARG A 80 2.60 -5.41 -1.40
CA ARG A 80 3.37 -6.43 -2.16
C ARG A 80 4.84 -6.03 -2.29
N LEU A 81 5.11 -4.76 -2.55
CA LEU A 81 6.48 -4.25 -2.64
C LEU A 81 7.22 -4.40 -1.30
N ASN A 82 6.56 -4.08 -0.18
CA ASN A 82 7.11 -4.26 1.16
C ASN A 82 7.46 -5.72 1.46
N LYS A 83 6.61 -6.68 1.03
CA LYS A 83 6.91 -8.11 1.19
C LYS A 83 8.16 -8.52 0.43
N ILE A 84 8.35 -8.00 -0.78
CA ILE A 84 9.57 -8.26 -1.56
C ILE A 84 10.78 -7.67 -0.84
N GLN A 85 10.68 -6.46 -0.33
CA GLN A 85 11.75 -5.81 0.42
C GLN A 85 12.10 -6.60 1.69
N ASP A 86 11.10 -7.13 2.43
CA ASP A 86 11.33 -8.01 3.58
C ASP A 86 12.12 -9.26 3.19
N ASN A 87 11.74 -9.89 2.06
CA ASN A 87 12.45 -11.06 1.54
C ASN A 87 13.90 -10.72 1.14
N ILE A 88 14.13 -9.60 0.46
CA ILE A 88 15.47 -9.12 0.11
C ILE A 88 16.33 -8.92 1.36
N GLU A 89 15.80 -8.28 2.40
CA GLU A 89 16.53 -8.05 3.66
C GLU A 89 16.90 -9.35 4.36
N VAL A 90 15.98 -10.33 4.40
CA VAL A 90 16.24 -11.65 4.99
C VAL A 90 17.34 -12.38 4.20
N LEU A 91 17.24 -12.39 2.86
CA LEU A 91 18.22 -13.04 2.00
C LEU A 91 19.60 -12.38 2.09
N LEU A 92 19.68 -11.05 2.14
CA LEU A 92 20.94 -10.33 2.34
C LEU A 92 21.61 -10.69 3.65
N LYS A 93 20.85 -10.79 4.75
CA LYS A 93 21.39 -11.21 6.05
C LYS A 93 21.93 -12.63 6.00
N LEU A 94 21.18 -13.56 5.39
CA LEU A 94 21.64 -14.95 5.24
C LEU A 94 22.94 -15.05 4.44
N VAL A 95 23.00 -14.35 3.29
CA VAL A 95 24.21 -14.33 2.46
C VAL A 95 25.40 -13.69 3.18
N ASP A 96 25.17 -12.67 4.01
CA ASP A 96 26.24 -12.00 4.78
C ASP A 96 26.82 -12.87 5.91
N GLU A 97 26.03 -13.83 6.44
CA GLU A 97 26.46 -14.77 7.48
C GLU A 97 27.16 -16.03 6.92
N MET A 98 27.08 -16.25 5.61
CA MET A 98 27.71 -17.41 4.94
C MET A 98 29.14 -17.09 4.50
N GLU A 99 29.99 -18.15 4.41
CA GLU A 99 31.32 -18.01 3.82
C GLU A 99 31.22 -17.63 2.35
N VAL A 100 31.90 -16.55 1.96
CA VAL A 100 31.78 -15.96 0.62
C VAL A 100 32.40 -16.86 -0.43
N ASP A 101 31.57 -17.36 -1.34
CA ASP A 101 32.02 -17.94 -2.61
C ASP A 101 31.56 -17.04 -3.80
N SER A 102 31.93 -17.42 -5.00
CA SER A 102 31.59 -16.67 -6.22
C SER A 102 30.10 -16.61 -6.48
N SER A 103 29.34 -17.67 -6.16
CA SER A 103 27.89 -17.76 -6.37
C SER A 103 27.13 -16.86 -5.41
N LEU A 104 27.51 -16.87 -4.13
CA LEU A 104 26.94 -15.97 -3.11
C LEU A 104 27.22 -14.49 -3.41
N SER A 105 28.39 -14.18 -3.95
CA SER A 105 28.74 -12.81 -4.37
C SER A 105 27.80 -12.31 -5.48
N GLU A 106 27.48 -13.13 -6.47
CA GLU A 106 26.55 -12.77 -7.55
C GLU A 106 25.12 -12.61 -7.01
N ILE A 107 24.66 -13.52 -6.13
CA ILE A 107 23.35 -13.43 -5.47
C ILE A 107 23.24 -12.12 -4.68
N LYS A 108 24.26 -11.78 -3.90
CA LYS A 108 24.31 -10.52 -3.12
C LYS A 108 24.25 -9.28 -4.02
N LYS A 109 24.94 -9.30 -5.15
CA LYS A 109 24.89 -8.22 -6.15
C LYS A 109 23.49 -8.04 -6.73
N ARG A 110 22.83 -9.14 -7.09
CA ARG A 110 21.44 -9.11 -7.61
C ARG A 110 20.45 -8.61 -6.57
N LEU A 111 20.55 -9.07 -5.32
CA LEU A 111 19.72 -8.61 -4.21
C LEU A 111 19.86 -7.09 -3.97
N LYS A 112 21.08 -6.56 -4.05
CA LYS A 112 21.31 -5.11 -3.94
C LYS A 112 20.65 -4.35 -5.08
N ALA A 113 20.78 -4.81 -6.33
CA ALA A 113 20.14 -4.18 -7.47
C ALA A 113 18.61 -4.21 -7.36
N LEU A 114 18.03 -5.31 -6.88
CA LEU A 114 16.60 -5.40 -6.61
C LEU A 114 16.17 -4.44 -5.50
N ASN A 115 16.94 -4.34 -4.43
CA ASN A 115 16.67 -3.39 -3.35
C ASN A 115 16.69 -1.93 -3.84
N ASP A 116 17.66 -1.57 -4.68
CA ASP A 116 17.73 -0.24 -5.28
C ASP A 116 16.50 0.05 -6.16
N SER A 117 16.03 -0.96 -6.90
CA SER A 117 14.80 -0.87 -7.70
C SER A 117 13.56 -0.67 -6.81
N VAL A 118 13.44 -1.41 -5.70
CA VAL A 118 12.36 -1.23 -4.71
C VAL A 118 12.37 0.20 -4.15
N VAL A 119 13.53 0.71 -3.74
CA VAL A 119 13.67 2.08 -3.23
C VAL A 119 13.25 3.12 -4.28
N CYS A 120 13.62 2.91 -5.56
CA CYS A 120 13.18 3.79 -6.64
C CYS A 120 11.66 3.76 -6.85
N LEU A 121 11.02 2.60 -6.72
CA LEU A 121 9.58 2.45 -6.83
C LEU A 121 8.84 3.07 -5.63
N GLU A 122 9.36 2.93 -4.42
CA GLU A 122 8.81 3.59 -3.23
C GLU A 122 8.81 5.12 -3.36
N LYS A 123 9.86 5.69 -3.96
CA LYS A 123 9.93 7.14 -4.21
C LYS A 123 8.79 7.67 -5.08
N LEU A 124 8.23 6.87 -5.98
CA LEU A 124 7.08 7.27 -6.78
C LEU A 124 5.83 7.48 -5.91
N VAL A 125 5.74 6.76 -4.80
CA VAL A 125 4.60 6.86 -3.88
C VAL A 125 4.86 7.87 -2.77
N PHE A 126 6.00 7.78 -2.11
CA PHE A 126 6.29 8.50 -0.86
C PHE A 126 7.24 9.68 -1.04
N GLY A 127 7.93 9.76 -2.18
CA GLY A 127 8.97 10.77 -2.40
C GLY A 127 10.28 10.43 -1.69
N ILE A 128 11.15 11.44 -1.57
CA ILE A 128 12.46 11.37 -0.92
C ILE A 128 12.28 11.76 0.55
N GLU A 129 12.86 10.98 1.48
CA GLU A 129 12.68 11.21 2.92
C GLU A 129 13.61 12.27 3.51
N ASP A 130 14.88 12.29 3.13
CA ASP A 130 15.93 13.07 3.78
C ASP A 130 16.12 14.47 3.17
N VAL A 131 15.01 15.18 2.94
CA VAL A 131 15.09 16.57 2.48
C VAL A 131 15.11 17.50 3.70
N LYS A 132 16.19 18.27 3.85
CA LYS A 132 16.27 19.30 4.90
C LYS A 132 15.32 20.45 4.57
N GLY A 133 14.43 20.78 5.50
CA GLY A 133 13.45 21.86 5.38
C GLY A 133 12.09 21.38 4.91
N TYR A 134 11.19 22.36 4.69
CA TYR A 134 9.86 22.09 4.12
C TYR A 134 9.99 22.00 2.59
N PHE A 135 9.74 20.82 2.07
CA PHE A 135 9.82 20.55 0.63
C PHE A 135 8.61 19.72 0.18
N ASP A 136 7.77 20.32 -0.64
CA ASP A 136 6.66 19.60 -1.27
C ASP A 136 7.16 18.81 -2.48
N GLN A 137 6.63 17.59 -2.63
CA GLN A 137 6.93 16.70 -3.76
C GLN A 137 5.64 16.39 -4.52
N PRO A 138 5.11 17.36 -5.30
CA PRO A 138 3.79 17.28 -5.93
C PRO A 138 3.67 16.14 -6.95
N GLU A 139 4.80 15.62 -7.46
CA GLU A 139 4.86 14.50 -8.39
C GLU A 139 4.60 13.14 -7.74
N THR A 140 4.55 13.08 -6.40
CA THR A 140 4.35 11.82 -5.68
C THR A 140 2.87 11.50 -5.51
N TRP A 141 2.57 10.19 -5.51
CA TRP A 141 1.21 9.73 -5.29
C TRP A 141 0.65 10.20 -3.94
N GLN A 142 1.46 10.11 -2.89
CA GLN A 142 1.05 10.48 -1.52
C GLN A 142 0.71 11.97 -1.39
N TYR A 143 1.49 12.85 -2.02
CA TYR A 143 1.21 14.29 -2.02
C TYR A 143 -0.11 14.59 -2.73
N SER A 144 -0.24 14.16 -3.99
CA SER A 144 -1.45 14.38 -4.78
C SER A 144 -2.70 13.78 -4.13
N PHE A 145 -2.57 12.59 -3.54
CA PHE A 145 -3.66 11.96 -2.81
C PHE A 145 -4.03 12.73 -1.54
N ARG A 146 -3.06 13.25 -0.79
CA ARG A 146 -3.30 14.05 0.41
C ARG A 146 -4.12 15.30 0.08
N GLU A 147 -3.75 16.02 -0.97
CA GLU A 147 -4.47 17.21 -1.43
C GLU A 147 -5.92 16.87 -1.83
N LEU A 148 -6.11 15.81 -2.61
CA LEU A 148 -7.45 15.32 -2.96
C LEU A 148 -8.25 14.93 -1.72
N TYR A 149 -7.65 14.17 -0.80
CA TYR A 149 -8.32 13.67 0.40
C TYR A 149 -8.82 14.82 1.27
N TYR A 150 -7.95 15.77 1.64
CA TYR A 150 -8.36 16.91 2.45
C TYR A 150 -9.36 17.81 1.72
N GLY A 151 -9.17 18.04 0.43
CA GLY A 151 -10.13 18.77 -0.39
C GLY A 151 -11.51 18.10 -0.41
N SER A 152 -11.56 16.77 -0.47
CA SER A 152 -12.81 16.00 -0.55
C SER A 152 -13.70 16.11 0.69
N TYR A 153 -13.12 16.39 1.85
CA TYR A 153 -13.85 16.55 3.10
C TYR A 153 -14.18 18.01 3.44
N SER A 154 -13.78 18.97 2.58
CA SER A 154 -13.96 20.40 2.84
C SER A 154 -15.37 20.93 2.53
N ASN A 155 -16.18 20.18 1.80
CA ASN A 155 -17.57 20.53 1.48
C ASN A 155 -18.53 19.37 1.77
N TYR A 156 -19.81 19.67 1.94
CA TYR A 156 -20.87 18.68 2.19
C TYR A 156 -21.71 18.36 0.95
N GLY A 157 -21.64 19.19 -0.09
CA GLY A 157 -22.39 19.07 -1.32
C GLY A 157 -21.73 18.16 -2.37
N GLU A 158 -22.13 18.32 -3.61
CA GLU A 158 -21.54 17.61 -4.74
C GLU A 158 -20.03 17.91 -4.86
N PRO A 159 -19.23 16.99 -5.44
CA PRO A 159 -17.81 17.21 -5.66
C PRO A 159 -17.55 18.39 -6.58
N LEU A 160 -16.67 19.28 -6.15
CA LEU A 160 -16.26 20.45 -6.93
C LEU A 160 -15.50 20.01 -8.19
N GLN A 161 -15.51 20.87 -9.21
CA GLN A 161 -14.84 20.58 -10.48
C GLN A 161 -13.34 20.30 -10.30
N ASN A 162 -12.65 21.06 -9.44
CA ASN A 162 -11.25 20.82 -9.14
C ASN A 162 -11.01 19.44 -8.49
N GLN A 163 -11.90 19.02 -7.59
CA GLN A 163 -11.81 17.69 -6.95
C GLN A 163 -11.97 16.55 -7.98
N GLN A 164 -12.87 16.72 -8.95
CA GLN A 164 -13.06 15.77 -10.03
C GLN A 164 -11.83 15.68 -10.94
N ILE A 165 -11.19 16.82 -11.24
CA ILE A 165 -9.93 16.86 -11.99
C ILE A 165 -8.82 16.13 -11.21
N MET A 166 -8.65 16.45 -9.92
CA MET A 166 -7.65 15.80 -9.07
C MET A 166 -7.88 14.29 -8.95
N LEU A 167 -9.14 13.83 -8.86
CA LEU A 167 -9.44 12.40 -8.84
C LEU A 167 -9.03 11.73 -10.16
N LYS A 168 -9.25 12.38 -11.29
CA LYS A 168 -8.81 11.87 -12.60
C LYS A 168 -7.28 11.74 -12.66
N GLU A 169 -6.56 12.72 -12.15
CA GLU A 169 -5.10 12.70 -12.08
C GLU A 169 -4.59 11.58 -11.16
N ILE A 170 -5.21 11.42 -9.96
CA ILE A 170 -4.88 10.33 -9.05
C ILE A 170 -5.15 8.96 -9.67
N LYS A 171 -6.24 8.77 -10.40
CA LYS A 171 -6.51 7.53 -11.12
C LYS A 171 -5.40 7.20 -12.13
N ALA A 172 -4.98 8.19 -12.91
CA ALA A 172 -3.89 8.02 -13.87
C ALA A 172 -2.55 7.72 -13.17
N LEU A 173 -2.24 8.43 -12.09
CA LEU A 173 -1.03 8.23 -11.31
C LEU A 173 -1.01 6.86 -10.64
N THR A 174 -2.15 6.42 -10.06
CA THR A 174 -2.31 5.08 -9.48
C THR A 174 -2.07 4.00 -10.53
N PHE A 175 -2.70 4.13 -11.70
CA PHE A 175 -2.52 3.18 -12.81
C PHE A 175 -1.06 3.07 -13.25
N ASN A 176 -0.41 4.21 -13.50
CA ASN A 176 0.97 4.25 -13.97
C ASN A 176 1.95 3.70 -12.91
N THR A 177 1.75 4.03 -11.64
CA THR A 177 2.61 3.56 -10.55
C THR A 177 2.45 2.06 -10.33
N THR A 178 1.22 1.56 -10.28
CA THR A 178 0.95 0.12 -10.11
C THR A 178 1.42 -0.70 -11.32
N ALA A 179 1.35 -0.15 -12.54
CA ALA A 179 1.91 -0.80 -13.73
C ALA A 179 3.44 -0.99 -13.62
N LYS A 180 4.17 0.03 -13.12
CA LYS A 180 5.61 -0.09 -12.86
C LYS A 180 5.92 -1.14 -11.80
N PHE A 181 5.13 -1.20 -10.72
CA PHE A 181 5.29 -2.23 -9.68
C PHE A 181 5.05 -3.64 -10.24
N ASN A 182 3.98 -3.82 -11.01
CA ASN A 182 3.68 -5.10 -11.63
C ASN A 182 4.80 -5.54 -12.59
N ARG A 183 5.35 -4.62 -13.38
CA ARG A 183 6.48 -4.92 -14.26
C ARG A 183 7.71 -5.36 -13.48
N PHE A 184 8.08 -4.64 -12.43
CA PHE A 184 9.18 -5.03 -11.54
C PHE A 184 8.95 -6.43 -10.95
N ILE A 185 7.73 -6.73 -10.51
CA ILE A 185 7.40 -8.04 -9.94
C ILE A 185 7.52 -9.13 -11.00
N SER A 186 6.95 -8.94 -12.21
CA SER A 186 6.93 -9.96 -13.27
C SER A 186 8.30 -10.21 -13.90
N ASP A 187 9.08 -9.14 -14.10
CA ASP A 187 10.31 -9.22 -14.88
C ASP A 187 11.54 -9.42 -13.98
N ASP A 188 11.65 -8.58 -12.92
CA ASP A 188 12.86 -8.56 -12.11
C ASP A 188 12.77 -9.55 -10.94
N TRP A 189 11.70 -9.48 -10.14
CA TRP A 189 11.57 -10.33 -8.94
C TRP A 189 11.36 -11.80 -9.30
N VAL A 190 10.41 -12.12 -10.17
CA VAL A 190 10.17 -13.51 -10.63
C VAL A 190 11.39 -14.07 -11.36
N GLY A 191 12.11 -13.22 -12.13
CA GLY A 191 13.38 -13.60 -12.75
C GLY A 191 14.45 -13.97 -11.72
N PHE A 192 14.53 -13.24 -10.62
CA PHE A 192 15.44 -13.56 -9.51
C PHE A 192 15.03 -14.82 -8.74
N GLU A 193 13.74 -15.03 -8.46
CA GLU A 193 13.26 -16.28 -7.85
C GLU A 193 13.64 -17.50 -8.69
N LYS A 194 13.50 -17.41 -10.00
CA LYS A 194 13.92 -18.45 -10.94
C LYS A 194 15.43 -18.71 -10.90
N TYR A 195 16.21 -17.61 -10.86
CA TYR A 195 17.66 -17.70 -10.71
C TYR A 195 18.06 -18.43 -9.42
N LEU A 196 17.38 -18.21 -8.29
CA LEU A 196 17.64 -18.93 -7.04
C LEU A 196 17.30 -20.42 -7.12
N ILE A 197 16.26 -20.79 -7.86
CA ILE A 197 15.91 -22.19 -8.09
C ILE A 197 17.01 -22.91 -8.89
N ASP A 198 17.54 -22.23 -9.91
CA ASP A 198 18.60 -22.76 -10.78
C ASP A 198 19.98 -22.77 -10.09
N ASN A 199 20.16 -21.93 -9.07
CA ASN A 199 21.40 -21.79 -8.28
C ASN A 199 21.09 -21.91 -6.77
N PRO A 200 20.79 -23.10 -6.27
CA PRO A 200 20.34 -23.28 -4.89
C PRO A 200 21.46 -22.95 -3.91
N ILE A 201 21.11 -22.24 -2.84
CA ILE A 201 22.02 -21.91 -1.73
C ILE A 201 21.97 -23.07 -0.72
N GLU A 202 23.13 -23.66 -0.37
CA GLU A 202 23.21 -24.61 0.73
C GLU A 202 23.10 -23.86 2.07
N LEU A 203 21.94 -23.88 2.68
CA LEU A 203 21.64 -23.18 3.95
C LEU A 203 22.24 -23.84 5.20
N THR A 204 22.74 -25.08 5.07
CA THR A 204 23.28 -25.85 6.20
C THR A 204 24.64 -26.43 5.85
N LYS A 205 25.62 -26.22 6.76
CA LYS A 205 26.89 -26.95 6.68
C LYS A 205 26.65 -28.42 7.04
N ARG A 206 27.20 -29.34 6.22
CA ARG A 206 27.16 -30.77 6.53
C ARG A 206 27.95 -31.02 7.84
N ILE A 207 27.26 -31.50 8.86
CA ILE A 207 27.88 -31.90 10.12
C ILE A 207 28.36 -33.32 9.95
N GLU A 208 29.67 -33.55 10.06
CA GLU A 208 30.23 -34.91 10.04
C GLU A 208 29.92 -35.63 11.36
N THR A 209 29.66 -36.94 11.25
CA THR A 209 29.45 -37.78 12.44
C THR A 209 30.75 -37.96 13.18
N ILE A 210 30.71 -37.85 14.51
CA ILE A 210 31.86 -38.14 15.37
C ILE A 210 32.15 -39.65 15.30
N GLU A 211 33.31 -40.04 14.76
CA GLU A 211 33.75 -41.45 14.81
C GLU A 211 34.14 -41.76 16.28
N ASN A 212 33.34 -42.62 16.93
CA ASN A 212 33.75 -43.21 18.22
C ASN A 212 34.82 -44.22 17.97
N LYS A 213 36.09 -43.87 18.27
CA LYS A 213 37.20 -44.83 18.36
C LYS A 213 37.14 -45.59 19.69
#